data_00e8a516a5d3585d11d09713fb9fb480
#
_entry.id   00e8a516a5d3585d11d09713fb9fb480
#
_cell.length_a   1.000
_cell.length_b   1.000
_cell.length_c   1.000
_cell.angle_alpha   90.00
_cell.angle_beta   90.00
_cell.angle_gamma   90.00
#
_symmetry.space_group_name_H-M   'P 1'
#
loop_
_entity.id
_entity.type
_entity.pdbx_description
1 polymer ?
#
loop_
_entity_poly.entity_id
_entity_poly.type
_entity_poly.pdbx_seq_one_letter_code
_entity_poly.pdbx_strand_id
1 'polypeptide(L)'
;MSDFGTFFLPGPTEVRREVLEAMLAPMLPHRGAIFEALFARIQAGLRPIFRTTRPVYVSSSSATGLMEAAIRCAAPGPILSMVNGAFSERFANIAVACGRDTHVVGGDWHQPVPLDVVERALRERRYSAITVVHSETSTGTLTALPELAALAHQYDAAVLVDSVTGLGGVRVETEAWDLDFVLTGSQKALALPPGLAFGVASTRYIEQASQATARGLYFDMVEFEEFVHKNQTPSTPAISLLYATAVQGEYIARETIDARWARH
;
A
#
# COMPACT_ATOMS: atom_id res chain seq x y z
N MET A 1 -11.14 18.84 -22.92
CA MET A 1 -10.82 19.45 -21.60
C MET A 1 -12.04 19.19 -20.73
N SER A 2 -11.85 18.80 -19.49
CA SER A 2 -12.98 18.65 -18.58
C SER A 2 -13.58 20.02 -18.26
N ASP A 3 -14.89 20.10 -18.07
CA ASP A 3 -15.58 21.34 -17.67
C ASP A 3 -15.12 21.86 -16.29
N PHE A 4 -14.31 21.07 -15.58
CA PHE A 4 -13.75 21.33 -14.24
C PHE A 4 -12.35 21.97 -14.25
N GLY A 5 -11.75 22.20 -15.43
CA GLY A 5 -10.38 22.73 -15.56
C GLY A 5 -9.28 21.72 -15.18
N THR A 6 -8.09 22.23 -14.88
CA THR A 6 -6.94 21.40 -14.46
C THR A 6 -6.95 21.18 -12.95
N PHE A 7 -6.74 19.95 -12.53
CA PHE A 7 -6.69 19.59 -11.10
C PHE A 7 -5.32 19.90 -10.48
N PHE A 8 -5.32 20.73 -9.45
CA PHE A 8 -4.17 20.95 -8.55
C PHE A 8 -4.48 20.39 -7.16
N LEU A 9 -4.79 19.09 -7.11
CA LEU A 9 -5.18 18.35 -5.91
C LEU A 9 -4.15 17.24 -5.64
N PRO A 10 -3.93 16.88 -4.37
CA PRO A 10 -3.10 15.70 -4.04
C PRO A 10 -3.73 14.36 -4.47
N GLY A 11 -4.94 14.39 -4.98
CA GLY A 11 -5.71 13.26 -5.54
C GLY A 11 -7.19 13.33 -5.18
N PRO A 12 -8.10 12.71 -5.98
CA PRO A 12 -7.79 11.93 -7.20
C PRO A 12 -7.10 12.77 -8.26
N THR A 13 -6.13 12.16 -8.97
CA THR A 13 -5.41 12.81 -10.07
C THR A 13 -6.14 12.61 -11.39
N GLU A 14 -5.77 13.41 -12.41
CA GLU A 14 -6.24 13.19 -13.77
C GLU A 14 -5.79 11.83 -14.31
N VAL A 15 -6.64 11.20 -15.11
CA VAL A 15 -6.40 9.90 -15.72
C VAL A 15 -6.27 10.08 -17.24
N ARG A 16 -5.28 9.43 -17.83
CA ARG A 16 -5.08 9.45 -19.30
C ARG A 16 -6.31 8.88 -20.00
N ARG A 17 -6.64 9.45 -21.15
CA ARG A 17 -7.77 9.04 -21.97
C ARG A 17 -7.69 7.54 -22.33
N GLU A 18 -6.53 7.08 -22.76
CA GLU A 18 -6.31 5.69 -23.16
C GLU A 18 -6.52 4.70 -21.99
N VAL A 19 -6.21 5.14 -20.77
CA VAL A 19 -6.47 4.36 -19.54
C VAL A 19 -7.97 4.28 -19.26
N LEU A 20 -8.70 5.39 -19.44
CA LEU A 20 -10.18 5.40 -19.31
C LEU A 20 -10.84 4.58 -20.41
N GLU A 21 -10.39 4.67 -21.66
CA GLU A 21 -10.90 3.90 -22.80
C GLU A 21 -10.72 2.40 -22.59
N ALA A 22 -9.64 1.96 -21.93
CA ALA A 22 -9.44 0.55 -21.60
C ALA A 22 -10.56 -0.03 -20.72
N MET A 23 -11.24 0.81 -19.93
CA MET A 23 -12.36 0.37 -19.08
C MET A 23 -13.61 0.00 -19.87
N LEU A 24 -13.69 0.34 -21.15
CA LEU A 24 -14.80 -0.01 -22.06
C LEU A 24 -14.68 -1.46 -22.60
N ALA A 25 -13.59 -2.16 -22.30
CA ALA A 25 -13.42 -3.53 -22.70
C ALA A 25 -14.54 -4.43 -22.11
N PRO A 26 -14.98 -5.48 -22.85
CA PRO A 26 -16.06 -6.35 -22.39
C PRO A 26 -15.74 -7.02 -21.06
N MET A 27 -16.77 -7.25 -20.24
CA MET A 27 -16.64 -8.05 -19.04
C MET A 27 -16.14 -9.45 -19.36
N LEU A 28 -15.31 -10.00 -18.48
CA LEU A 28 -14.83 -11.37 -18.57
C LEU A 28 -15.03 -12.10 -17.24
N PRO A 29 -15.11 -13.43 -17.24
CA PRO A 29 -15.15 -14.22 -16.02
C PRO A 29 -13.85 -14.00 -15.22
N HIS A 30 -13.97 -13.78 -13.92
CA HIS A 30 -12.82 -13.53 -13.03
C HIS A 30 -12.09 -14.82 -12.59
N ARG A 31 -12.31 -15.90 -13.32
CA ARG A 31 -11.62 -17.19 -13.20
C ARG A 31 -11.28 -17.72 -14.59
N GLY A 32 -10.17 -18.45 -14.71
CA GLY A 32 -9.71 -19.06 -15.96
C GLY A 32 -8.70 -18.23 -16.75
N ALA A 33 -8.19 -18.81 -17.80
CA ALA A 33 -6.97 -18.38 -18.49
C ALA A 33 -6.97 -16.93 -18.99
N ILE A 34 -8.12 -16.40 -19.43
CA ILE A 34 -8.21 -15.01 -19.94
C ILE A 34 -8.00 -14.01 -18.80
N PHE A 35 -8.62 -14.24 -17.64
CA PHE A 35 -8.44 -13.40 -16.47
C PHE A 35 -7.02 -13.54 -15.92
N GLU A 36 -6.50 -14.75 -15.84
CA GLU A 36 -5.14 -15.02 -15.34
C GLU A 36 -4.08 -14.33 -16.20
N ALA A 37 -4.28 -14.29 -17.53
CA ALA A 37 -3.42 -13.55 -18.45
C ALA A 37 -3.49 -12.02 -18.20
N LEU A 38 -4.69 -11.46 -17.99
CA LEU A 38 -4.86 -10.05 -17.64
C LEU A 38 -4.15 -9.75 -16.31
N PHE A 39 -4.35 -10.62 -15.31
CA PHE A 39 -3.77 -10.43 -14.00
C PHE A 39 -2.23 -10.54 -14.01
N ALA A 40 -1.68 -11.46 -14.82
CA ALA A 40 -0.23 -11.56 -15.03
C ALA A 40 0.36 -10.28 -15.65
N ARG A 41 -0.34 -9.63 -16.61
CA ARG A 41 0.06 -8.32 -17.15
C ARG A 41 0.06 -7.25 -16.07
N ILE A 42 -0.94 -7.23 -15.19
CA ILE A 42 -1.00 -6.31 -14.06
C ILE A 42 0.19 -6.51 -13.11
N GLN A 43 0.51 -7.77 -12.76
CA GLN A 43 1.66 -8.10 -11.94
C GLN A 43 2.97 -7.60 -12.56
N ALA A 44 3.16 -7.81 -13.86
CA ALA A 44 4.34 -7.33 -14.60
C ALA A 44 4.47 -5.81 -14.58
N GLY A 45 3.35 -5.06 -14.60
CA GLY A 45 3.35 -3.61 -14.51
C GLY A 45 3.56 -3.06 -13.09
N LEU A 46 3.01 -3.73 -12.07
CA LEU A 46 3.02 -3.21 -10.69
C LEU A 46 4.30 -3.57 -9.92
N ARG A 47 4.87 -4.76 -10.10
CA ARG A 47 6.08 -5.18 -9.38
C ARG A 47 7.25 -4.21 -9.51
N PRO A 48 7.59 -3.68 -10.69
CA PRO A 48 8.65 -2.66 -10.81
C PRO A 48 8.34 -1.38 -10.05
N ILE A 49 7.07 -1.00 -9.93
CA ILE A 49 6.64 0.21 -9.21
C ILE A 49 6.89 0.06 -7.70
N PHE A 50 6.63 -1.13 -7.15
CA PHE A 50 6.90 -1.47 -5.76
C PHE A 50 8.37 -1.86 -5.51
N ARG A 51 9.19 -2.01 -6.56
CA ARG A 51 10.56 -2.55 -6.43
C ARG A 51 10.56 -3.88 -5.68
N THR A 52 9.81 -4.86 -6.21
CA THR A 52 9.62 -6.16 -5.56
C THR A 52 9.56 -7.30 -6.58
N THR A 53 10.01 -8.46 -6.17
CA THR A 53 9.78 -9.75 -6.84
C THR A 53 8.54 -10.46 -6.28
N ARG A 54 8.09 -10.04 -5.09
CA ARG A 54 6.88 -10.52 -4.44
C ARG A 54 5.63 -10.20 -5.26
N PRO A 55 4.55 -10.97 -5.10
CA PRO A 55 3.28 -10.65 -5.73
C PRO A 55 2.69 -9.35 -5.18
N VAL A 56 2.02 -8.60 -6.06
CA VAL A 56 1.27 -7.40 -5.68
C VAL A 56 -0.20 -7.77 -5.52
N TYR A 57 -0.73 -7.62 -4.33
CA TYR A 57 -2.15 -7.83 -4.04
C TYR A 57 -2.99 -6.72 -4.66
N VAL A 58 -4.15 -7.09 -5.19
CA VAL A 58 -5.11 -6.16 -5.78
C VAL A 58 -6.43 -6.28 -5.04
N SER A 59 -6.84 -5.21 -4.37
CA SER A 59 -8.09 -5.12 -3.62
C SER A 59 -9.04 -4.15 -4.29
N SER A 60 -10.31 -4.55 -4.47
CA SER A 60 -11.40 -3.67 -4.91
C SER A 60 -11.90 -2.83 -3.72
N SER A 61 -11.04 -1.96 -3.24
CA SER A 61 -11.30 -1.09 -2.09
C SER A 61 -10.53 0.23 -2.22
N SER A 62 -10.76 1.16 -1.30
CA SER A 62 -9.80 2.24 -1.06
C SER A 62 -8.58 1.70 -0.33
N ALA A 63 -7.48 2.46 -0.35
CA ALA A 63 -6.27 2.13 0.41
C ALA A 63 -6.53 1.97 1.93
N THR A 64 -7.55 2.63 2.47
CA THR A 64 -7.99 2.46 3.86
C THR A 64 -8.34 1.00 4.19
N GLY A 65 -8.90 0.25 3.21
CA GLY A 65 -9.14 -1.19 3.37
C GLY A 65 -7.86 -1.99 3.55
N LEU A 66 -6.79 -1.66 2.81
CA LEU A 66 -5.50 -2.31 3.00
C LEU A 66 -4.77 -1.86 4.28
N MET A 67 -5.02 -0.64 4.78
CA MET A 67 -4.59 -0.26 6.14
C MET A 67 -5.22 -1.17 7.19
N GLU A 68 -6.54 -1.42 7.08
CA GLU A 68 -7.25 -2.34 7.97
C GLU A 68 -6.72 -3.77 7.82
N ALA A 69 -6.52 -4.25 6.59
CA ALA A 69 -5.92 -5.54 6.31
C ALA A 69 -4.55 -5.70 6.98
N ALA A 70 -3.68 -4.70 6.84
CA ALA A 70 -2.34 -4.70 7.43
C ALA A 70 -2.38 -4.82 8.96
N ILE A 71 -3.33 -4.18 9.62
CA ILE A 71 -3.48 -4.26 11.08
C ILE A 71 -4.07 -5.60 11.51
N ARG A 72 -5.12 -6.09 10.83
CA ARG A 72 -5.80 -7.36 11.18
C ARG A 72 -4.89 -8.56 11.01
N CYS A 73 -4.05 -8.54 9.98
CA CYS A 73 -3.16 -9.64 9.64
C CYS A 73 -1.78 -9.52 10.30
N ALA A 74 -1.43 -8.41 10.94
CA ALA A 74 -0.20 -8.30 11.73
C ALA A 74 -0.20 -9.28 12.91
N ALA A 75 0.98 -9.74 13.32
CA ALA A 75 1.16 -10.59 14.47
C ALA A 75 0.42 -10.04 15.70
N PRO A 76 -0.12 -10.92 16.60
CA PRO A 76 -0.74 -10.46 17.83
C PRO A 76 0.21 -9.62 18.68
N GLY A 77 -0.32 -8.55 19.30
CA GLY A 77 0.45 -7.68 20.18
C GLY A 77 0.12 -6.19 19.96
N PRO A 78 0.74 -5.30 20.73
CA PRO A 78 0.55 -3.86 20.61
C PRO A 78 1.09 -3.32 19.27
N ILE A 79 0.52 -2.19 18.84
CA ILE A 79 0.97 -1.43 17.66
C ILE A 79 1.58 -0.11 18.12
N LEU A 80 2.73 0.24 17.57
CA LEU A 80 3.30 1.58 17.69
C LEU A 80 2.90 2.39 16.46
N SER A 81 2.19 3.50 16.64
CA SER A 81 1.75 4.35 15.53
C SER A 81 2.52 5.66 15.51
N MET A 82 3.24 5.92 14.42
CA MET A 82 3.90 7.18 14.17
C MET A 82 2.89 8.17 13.59
N VAL A 83 2.60 9.28 14.31
CA VAL A 83 1.56 10.25 13.91
C VAL A 83 2.19 11.64 13.76
N ASN A 84 2.13 12.15 12.52
CA ASN A 84 2.57 13.50 12.14
C ASN A 84 1.65 14.14 11.08
N GLY A 85 0.42 13.66 10.98
CA GLY A 85 -0.61 14.21 10.10
C GLY A 85 -1.89 13.40 10.08
N ALA A 86 -2.84 13.82 9.25
CA ALA A 86 -4.21 13.28 9.22
C ALA A 86 -4.28 11.81 8.76
N PHE A 87 -3.39 11.37 7.87
CA PHE A 87 -3.41 10.00 7.37
C PHE A 87 -2.71 9.04 8.33
N SER A 88 -1.65 9.48 8.97
CA SER A 88 -1.00 8.71 10.05
C SER A 88 -1.90 8.59 11.28
N GLU A 89 -2.62 9.65 11.65
CA GLU A 89 -3.66 9.57 12.68
C GLU A 89 -4.79 8.60 12.30
N ARG A 90 -5.22 8.61 11.03
CA ARG A 90 -6.19 7.62 10.52
C ARG A 90 -5.69 6.20 10.67
N PHE A 91 -4.42 5.94 10.36
CA PHE A 91 -3.85 4.59 10.49
C PHE A 91 -3.81 4.14 11.97
N ALA A 92 -3.46 5.03 12.89
CA ALA A 92 -3.58 4.77 14.32
C ALA A 92 -5.01 4.47 14.76
N ASN A 93 -5.99 5.27 14.29
CA ASN A 93 -7.40 5.06 14.60
C ASN A 93 -7.94 3.72 14.04
N ILE A 94 -7.46 3.27 12.89
CA ILE A 94 -7.78 1.93 12.35
C ILE A 94 -7.22 0.85 13.27
N ALA A 95 -6.01 0.99 13.78
CA ALA A 95 -5.43 0.02 14.72
C ALA A 95 -6.31 -0.10 15.99
N VAL A 96 -6.74 1.03 16.54
CA VAL A 96 -7.68 1.05 17.68
C VAL A 96 -9.02 0.40 17.31
N ALA A 97 -9.59 0.74 16.16
CA ALA A 97 -10.86 0.16 15.69
C ALA A 97 -10.78 -1.36 15.44
N CYS A 98 -9.60 -1.86 15.08
CA CYS A 98 -9.32 -3.30 14.98
C CYS A 98 -9.08 -3.97 16.35
N GLY A 99 -9.27 -3.25 17.46
CA GLY A 99 -9.10 -3.78 18.82
C GLY A 99 -7.64 -3.95 19.25
N ARG A 100 -6.70 -3.28 18.56
CA ARG A 100 -5.28 -3.36 18.92
C ARG A 100 -4.95 -2.37 20.04
N ASP A 101 -4.15 -2.81 20.99
CA ASP A 101 -3.51 -1.90 21.94
C ASP A 101 -2.52 -1.02 21.16
N THR A 102 -2.84 0.26 21.04
CA THR A 102 -2.13 1.20 20.16
C THR A 102 -1.48 2.31 20.95
N HIS A 103 -0.17 2.42 20.82
CA HIS A 103 0.62 3.52 21.36
C HIS A 103 0.98 4.49 20.25
N VAL A 104 0.69 5.77 20.44
CA VAL A 104 0.97 6.83 19.48
C VAL A 104 2.23 7.58 19.90
N VAL A 105 3.14 7.78 18.93
CA VAL A 105 4.32 8.64 19.08
C VAL A 105 4.32 9.72 18.00
N GLY A 106 4.86 10.90 18.31
CA GLY A 106 4.84 12.07 17.44
C GLY A 106 3.94 13.16 17.99
N GLY A 107 3.16 13.81 17.11
CA GLY A 107 2.21 14.86 17.51
C GLY A 107 2.56 16.26 17.00
N ASP A 108 3.80 16.51 16.58
CA ASP A 108 4.15 17.69 15.80
C ASP A 108 3.93 17.38 14.29
N TRP A 109 2.97 18.05 13.71
CA TRP A 109 2.61 17.85 12.30
C TRP A 109 3.50 18.60 11.31
N HIS A 110 4.48 19.35 11.79
CA HIS A 110 5.37 20.15 10.94
C HIS A 110 6.65 19.42 10.52
N GLN A 111 6.90 18.22 11.07
CA GLN A 111 8.11 17.44 10.81
C GLN A 111 7.85 15.93 10.91
N PRO A 112 8.68 15.10 10.25
CA PRO A 112 8.64 13.65 10.48
C PRO A 112 8.86 13.30 11.95
N VAL A 113 8.29 12.21 12.43
CA VAL A 113 8.54 11.71 13.78
C VAL A 113 10.03 11.34 13.91
N PRO A 114 10.78 11.91 14.85
CA PRO A 114 12.20 11.59 15.02
C PRO A 114 12.42 10.13 15.42
N LEU A 115 13.45 9.50 14.86
CA LEU A 115 13.73 8.06 15.11
C LEU A 115 14.11 7.77 16.58
N ASP A 116 14.72 8.70 17.28
CA ASP A 116 15.04 8.55 18.71
C ASP A 116 13.78 8.47 19.59
N VAL A 117 12.68 9.12 19.16
CA VAL A 117 11.37 9.00 19.81
C VAL A 117 10.81 7.60 19.62
N VAL A 118 10.91 7.06 18.38
CA VAL A 118 10.49 5.69 18.05
C VAL A 118 11.34 4.67 18.82
N GLU A 119 12.66 4.83 18.81
CA GLU A 119 13.58 3.93 19.53
C GLU A 119 13.30 3.91 21.03
N ARG A 120 13.04 5.06 21.64
CA ARG A 120 12.69 5.14 23.06
C ARG A 120 11.44 4.32 23.39
N ALA A 121 10.39 4.45 22.57
CA ALA A 121 9.17 3.66 22.73
C ALA A 121 9.44 2.14 22.55
N LEU A 122 10.26 1.76 21.59
CA LEU A 122 10.63 0.36 21.34
C LEU A 122 11.46 -0.26 22.47
N ARG A 123 12.28 0.54 23.16
CA ARG A 123 13.03 0.10 24.37
C ARG A 123 12.14 -0.12 25.58
N GLU A 124 11.09 0.69 25.72
CA GLU A 124 10.18 0.63 26.88
C GLU A 124 9.22 -0.56 26.79
N ARG A 125 8.84 -0.96 25.55
CA ARG A 125 7.82 -1.97 25.33
C ARG A 125 8.02 -2.69 23.99
N ARG A 126 7.68 -3.98 23.94
CA ARG A 126 7.60 -4.73 22.68
C ARG A 126 6.32 -4.39 21.91
N TYR A 127 6.48 -4.18 20.61
CA TYR A 127 5.38 -3.99 19.65
C TYR A 127 5.44 -5.07 18.58
N SER A 128 4.28 -5.51 18.09
CA SER A 128 4.20 -6.46 16.98
C SER A 128 4.41 -5.78 15.63
N ALA A 129 4.04 -4.50 15.53
CA ALA A 129 4.24 -3.73 14.32
C ALA A 129 4.30 -2.21 14.61
N ILE A 130 4.88 -1.49 13.67
CA ILE A 130 4.86 -0.01 13.59
C ILE A 130 4.02 0.38 12.39
N THR A 131 3.07 1.32 12.56
CA THR A 131 2.38 1.96 11.43
C THR A 131 3.03 3.29 11.10
N VAL A 132 3.22 3.54 9.81
CA VAL A 132 3.85 4.76 9.30
C VAL A 132 3.24 5.20 7.98
N VAL A 133 3.09 6.50 7.78
CA VAL A 133 2.80 7.10 6.48
C VAL A 133 4.12 7.57 5.86
N HIS A 134 4.44 7.07 4.67
CA HIS A 134 5.68 7.42 3.97
C HIS A 134 5.72 8.89 3.56
N SER A 135 4.71 9.34 2.81
CA SER A 135 4.53 10.73 2.41
C SER A 135 3.18 11.23 2.95
N GLU A 136 3.23 11.98 4.03
CA GLU A 136 2.04 12.48 4.71
C GLU A 136 1.44 13.67 3.92
N THR A 137 0.33 13.42 3.26
CA THR A 137 -0.30 14.38 2.34
C THR A 137 -0.73 15.67 3.04
N SER A 138 -1.17 15.57 4.28
CA SER A 138 -1.72 16.72 5.04
C SER A 138 -0.65 17.72 5.48
N THR A 139 0.62 17.28 5.56
CA THR A 139 1.73 18.09 6.06
C THR A 139 2.87 18.25 5.06
N GLY A 140 2.94 17.39 4.04
CA GLY A 140 4.03 17.36 3.07
C GLY A 140 5.32 16.72 3.60
N THR A 141 5.29 16.09 4.76
CA THR A 141 6.46 15.43 5.34
C THR A 141 6.74 14.08 4.69
N LEU A 142 8.01 13.70 4.61
CA LEU A 142 8.48 12.41 4.11
C LEU A 142 9.26 11.68 5.20
N THR A 143 8.85 10.43 5.48
CA THR A 143 9.51 9.59 6.50
C THR A 143 10.68 8.80 5.90
N ALA A 144 11.80 8.75 6.60
CA ALA A 144 12.98 7.94 6.24
C ALA A 144 12.72 6.46 6.54
N LEU A 145 12.14 5.73 5.56
CA LEU A 145 11.74 4.33 5.72
C LEU A 145 12.90 3.36 5.92
N PRO A 146 14.07 3.49 5.22
CA PRO A 146 15.17 2.56 5.42
C PRO A 146 15.68 2.52 6.87
N GLU A 147 15.86 3.69 7.45
CA GLU A 147 16.36 3.84 8.82
C GLU A 147 15.30 3.36 9.83
N LEU A 148 14.03 3.64 9.57
CA LEU A 148 12.93 3.15 10.39
C LEU A 148 12.84 1.62 10.36
N ALA A 149 12.93 1.00 9.19
CA ALA A 149 12.87 -0.46 9.05
C ALA A 149 14.05 -1.12 9.77
N ALA A 150 15.27 -0.62 9.56
CA ALA A 150 16.45 -1.13 10.24
C ALA A 150 16.32 -1.03 11.78
N LEU A 151 15.73 0.05 12.30
CA LEU A 151 15.46 0.22 13.71
C LEU A 151 14.38 -0.75 14.21
N ALA A 152 13.23 -0.81 13.52
CA ALA A 152 12.09 -1.65 13.92
C ALA A 152 12.47 -3.13 14.03
N HIS A 153 13.27 -3.63 13.09
CA HIS A 153 13.69 -5.03 13.08
C HIS A 153 14.66 -5.41 14.19
N GLN A 154 15.41 -4.46 14.76
CA GLN A 154 16.22 -4.72 15.97
C GLN A 154 15.34 -5.07 17.17
N TYR A 155 14.04 -4.71 17.13
CA TYR A 155 13.06 -4.95 18.18
C TYR A 155 11.97 -5.95 17.76
N ASP A 156 12.18 -6.71 16.69
CA ASP A 156 11.23 -7.68 16.13
C ASP A 156 9.87 -7.09 15.73
N ALA A 157 9.77 -5.79 15.46
CA ALA A 157 8.54 -5.12 15.04
C ALA A 157 8.44 -5.06 13.51
N ALA A 158 7.29 -5.46 12.95
CA ALA A 158 7.01 -5.32 11.52
C ALA A 158 6.74 -3.85 11.15
N VAL A 159 7.10 -3.43 9.93
CA VAL A 159 6.84 -2.06 9.44
C VAL A 159 5.72 -2.07 8.42
N LEU A 160 4.57 -1.44 8.78
CA LEU A 160 3.36 -1.33 7.98
C LEU A 160 3.30 0.08 7.38
N VAL A 161 3.51 0.16 6.07
CA VAL A 161 3.71 1.43 5.36
C VAL A 161 2.50 1.80 4.53
N ASP A 162 1.87 2.92 4.84
CA ASP A 162 1.01 3.64 3.91
C ASP A 162 1.89 4.48 2.97
N SER A 163 2.00 4.08 1.72
CA SER A 163 2.66 4.84 0.66
C SER A 163 1.65 5.30 -0.41
N VAL A 164 0.43 5.63 -0.01
CA VAL A 164 -0.65 6.03 -0.92
C VAL A 164 -0.24 7.24 -1.77
N THR A 165 0.33 8.25 -1.17
CA THR A 165 0.81 9.44 -1.88
C THR A 165 2.24 9.25 -2.40
N GLY A 166 3.04 8.41 -1.75
CA GLY A 166 4.45 8.21 -2.08
C GLY A 166 4.69 7.28 -3.27
N LEU A 167 4.05 6.10 -3.30
CA LEU A 167 4.37 5.07 -4.29
C LEU A 167 4.07 5.52 -5.71
N GLY A 168 5.09 5.44 -6.58
CA GLY A 168 5.04 5.93 -7.95
C GLY A 168 5.36 7.42 -8.11
N GLY A 169 5.42 8.19 -7.03
CA GLY A 169 5.80 9.61 -7.02
C GLY A 169 7.17 9.86 -6.40
N VAL A 170 7.50 9.18 -5.32
CA VAL A 170 8.81 9.22 -4.69
C VAL A 170 9.41 7.83 -4.60
N ARG A 171 10.70 7.74 -4.32
CA ARG A 171 11.42 6.47 -4.25
C ARG A 171 10.87 5.58 -3.13
N VAL A 172 10.53 4.34 -3.48
CA VAL A 172 10.18 3.26 -2.57
C VAL A 172 10.88 1.99 -3.05
N GLU A 173 11.68 1.40 -2.20
CA GLU A 173 12.43 0.16 -2.48
C GLU A 173 11.96 -0.92 -1.50
N THR A 174 10.79 -1.51 -1.75
CA THR A 174 10.12 -2.39 -0.79
C THR A 174 11.01 -3.51 -0.27
N GLU A 175 11.70 -4.24 -1.16
CA GLU A 175 12.58 -5.34 -0.75
C GLU A 175 13.94 -4.85 -0.23
N ALA A 176 14.55 -3.86 -0.90
CA ALA A 176 15.87 -3.38 -0.50
C ALA A 176 15.85 -2.66 0.87
N TRP A 177 14.70 -2.11 1.26
CA TRP A 177 14.50 -1.49 2.57
C TRP A 177 13.87 -2.45 3.60
N ASP A 178 13.68 -3.73 3.22
CA ASP A 178 13.09 -4.78 4.06
C ASP A 178 11.74 -4.38 4.71
N LEU A 179 10.85 -3.76 3.93
CA LEU A 179 9.54 -3.33 4.41
C LEU A 179 8.58 -4.53 4.49
N ASP A 180 7.82 -4.63 5.60
CA ASP A 180 6.97 -5.79 5.85
C ASP A 180 5.63 -5.75 5.11
N PHE A 181 5.00 -4.57 5.07
CA PHE A 181 3.78 -4.35 4.30
C PHE A 181 3.78 -2.94 3.74
N VAL A 182 3.62 -2.83 2.42
CA VAL A 182 3.54 -1.54 1.72
C VAL A 182 2.24 -1.49 0.94
N LEU A 183 1.45 -0.45 1.15
CA LEU A 183 0.19 -0.24 0.45
C LEU A 183 0.11 1.09 -0.29
N THR A 184 -0.72 1.12 -1.33
CA THR A 184 -1.06 2.35 -2.06
C THR A 184 -2.50 2.30 -2.61
N GLY A 185 -2.98 3.45 -3.10
CA GLY A 185 -4.27 3.59 -3.78
C GLY A 185 -4.12 3.94 -5.26
N SER A 186 -5.09 3.57 -6.07
CA SER A 186 -5.08 3.77 -7.52
C SER A 186 -5.06 5.25 -7.95
N GLN A 187 -5.73 6.13 -7.19
CA GLN A 187 -6.08 7.51 -7.59
C GLN A 187 -5.00 8.56 -7.27
N LYS A 188 -3.80 8.16 -6.90
CA LYS A 188 -2.66 9.06 -6.58
C LYS A 188 -1.63 9.01 -7.71
N ALA A 189 -0.35 8.90 -7.38
CA ALA A 189 0.72 8.91 -8.39
C ALA A 189 0.63 7.77 -9.44
N LEU A 190 -0.19 6.73 -9.20
CA LEU A 190 -0.49 5.73 -10.24
C LEU A 190 -1.39 6.26 -11.35
N ALA A 191 -2.09 7.39 -11.13
CA ALA A 191 -2.96 8.05 -12.11
C ALA A 191 -4.00 7.10 -12.74
N LEU A 192 -4.68 6.36 -11.87
CA LEU A 192 -5.81 5.48 -12.18
C LEU A 192 -7.10 6.06 -11.56
N PRO A 193 -8.29 5.69 -12.06
CA PRO A 193 -9.51 6.00 -11.35
C PRO A 193 -9.51 5.43 -9.93
N PRO A 194 -10.18 6.08 -8.95
CA PRO A 194 -10.34 5.51 -7.62
C PRO A 194 -11.15 4.20 -7.65
N GLY A 195 -10.88 3.30 -6.70
CA GLY A 195 -11.62 2.03 -6.54
C GLY A 195 -10.74 0.79 -6.39
N LEU A 196 -9.43 0.92 -6.60
CA LEU A 196 -8.47 -0.14 -6.30
C LEU A 196 -7.44 0.30 -5.27
N ALA A 197 -7.00 -0.66 -4.49
CA ALA A 197 -5.81 -0.55 -3.65
C ALA A 197 -4.84 -1.69 -3.99
N PHE A 198 -3.55 -1.40 -3.85
CA PHE A 198 -2.48 -2.34 -4.14
C PHE A 198 -1.58 -2.48 -2.92
N GLY A 199 -1.11 -3.70 -2.66
CA GLY A 199 -0.22 -3.94 -1.53
C GLY A 199 0.78 -5.04 -1.81
N VAL A 200 1.89 -5.01 -1.08
CA VAL A 200 2.92 -6.05 -1.07
C VAL A 200 3.23 -6.39 0.37
N ALA A 201 3.39 -7.67 0.65
CA ALA A 201 3.82 -8.15 1.96
C ALA A 201 5.14 -8.92 1.87
N SER A 202 5.99 -8.79 2.89
CA SER A 202 7.17 -9.64 3.06
C SER A 202 6.75 -11.09 3.37
N THR A 203 7.63 -12.05 3.09
CA THR A 203 7.41 -13.46 3.47
C THR A 203 7.22 -13.58 4.97
N ARG A 204 8.05 -12.91 5.76
CA ARG A 204 7.96 -12.86 7.23
C ARG A 204 6.58 -12.38 7.70
N TYR A 205 6.04 -11.31 7.08
CA TYR A 205 4.71 -10.81 7.43
C TYR A 205 3.61 -11.84 7.14
N ILE A 206 3.63 -12.51 5.99
CA ILE A 206 2.63 -13.54 5.62
C ILE A 206 2.72 -14.75 6.54
N GLU A 207 3.94 -15.19 6.89
CA GLU A 207 4.16 -16.27 7.85
C GLU A 207 3.56 -15.93 9.24
N GLN A 208 3.78 -14.72 9.72
CA GLN A 208 3.16 -14.24 10.97
C GLN A 208 1.65 -14.12 10.85
N ALA A 209 1.14 -13.59 9.72
CA ALA A 209 -0.28 -13.47 9.46
C ALA A 209 -0.99 -14.83 9.48
N SER A 210 -0.35 -15.89 8.99
CA SER A 210 -0.92 -17.24 8.99
C SER A 210 -1.22 -17.76 10.40
N GLN A 211 -0.56 -17.25 11.43
CA GLN A 211 -0.77 -17.59 12.83
C GLN A 211 -1.85 -16.72 13.50
N ALA A 212 -2.27 -15.63 12.88
CA ALA A 212 -3.31 -14.77 13.45
C ALA A 212 -4.70 -15.35 13.23
N THR A 213 -5.55 -15.34 14.27
CA THR A 213 -6.86 -16.02 14.26
C THR A 213 -8.03 -15.09 13.88
N ALA A 214 -7.84 -13.77 13.91
CA ALA A 214 -8.90 -12.77 13.72
C ALA A 214 -8.64 -11.85 12.51
N ARG A 215 -8.16 -12.41 11.38
CA ARG A 215 -7.85 -11.66 10.16
C ARG A 215 -9.08 -11.11 9.44
N GLY A 216 -10.26 -11.60 9.77
CA GLY A 216 -11.49 -11.35 9.02
C GLY A 216 -11.57 -12.26 7.79
N LEU A 217 -12.50 -11.96 6.87
CA LEU A 217 -12.65 -12.70 5.62
C LEU A 217 -12.23 -11.87 4.40
N TYR A 218 -12.79 -10.66 4.26
CA TYR A 218 -12.64 -9.84 3.04
C TYR A 218 -11.23 -9.31 2.85
N PHE A 219 -10.52 -9.02 3.94
CA PHE A 219 -9.17 -8.47 3.94
C PHE A 219 -8.13 -9.45 4.48
N ASP A 220 -8.38 -10.76 4.39
CA ASP A 220 -7.42 -11.77 4.81
C ASP A 220 -6.23 -11.85 3.84
N MET A 221 -5.07 -11.31 4.26
CA MET A 221 -3.87 -11.26 3.43
C MET A 221 -3.29 -12.65 3.13
N VAL A 222 -3.60 -13.66 3.93
CA VAL A 222 -3.21 -15.06 3.65
C VAL A 222 -4.01 -15.59 2.45
N GLU A 223 -5.31 -15.27 2.36
CA GLU A 223 -6.09 -15.58 1.16
C GLU A 223 -5.60 -14.81 -0.07
N PHE A 224 -5.28 -13.52 0.08
CA PHE A 224 -4.70 -12.75 -1.02
C PHE A 224 -3.39 -13.38 -1.53
N GLU A 225 -2.50 -13.84 -0.64
CA GLU A 225 -1.27 -14.54 -1.00
C GLU A 225 -1.58 -15.84 -1.77
N GLU A 226 -2.54 -16.64 -1.32
CA GLU A 226 -2.91 -17.88 -2.00
C GLU A 226 -3.46 -17.64 -3.40
N PHE A 227 -4.36 -16.66 -3.55
CA PHE A 227 -5.02 -16.40 -4.83
C PHE A 227 -4.10 -15.71 -5.85
N VAL A 228 -3.22 -14.80 -5.41
CA VAL A 228 -2.31 -14.09 -6.32
C VAL A 228 -1.33 -15.03 -7.01
N HIS A 229 -0.91 -16.11 -6.37
CA HIS A 229 -0.08 -17.15 -6.99
C HIS A 229 -0.79 -17.91 -8.12
N LYS A 230 -2.12 -17.88 -8.14
CA LYS A 230 -2.97 -18.43 -9.20
C LYS A 230 -3.29 -17.37 -10.27
N ASN A 231 -2.71 -16.18 -10.21
CA ASN A 231 -3.11 -14.99 -10.98
C ASN A 231 -4.60 -14.66 -10.81
N GLN A 232 -5.11 -14.75 -9.61
CA GLN A 232 -6.51 -14.53 -9.26
C GLN A 232 -6.64 -13.61 -8.04
N THR A 233 -7.87 -13.21 -7.75
CA THR A 233 -8.25 -12.48 -6.53
C THR A 233 -9.19 -13.33 -5.67
N PRO A 234 -9.21 -13.19 -4.33
CA PRO A 234 -10.12 -13.95 -3.47
C PRO A 234 -11.60 -13.75 -3.86
N SER A 235 -12.00 -12.52 -4.07
CA SER A 235 -13.36 -12.12 -4.45
C SER A 235 -13.40 -11.55 -5.87
N THR A 236 -14.60 -11.41 -6.46
CA THR A 236 -14.78 -10.79 -7.78
C THR A 236 -14.25 -9.37 -7.78
N PRO A 237 -13.25 -9.05 -8.61
CA PRO A 237 -12.64 -7.72 -8.64
C PRO A 237 -13.39 -6.78 -9.58
N ALA A 238 -13.05 -5.50 -9.53
CA ALA A 238 -13.54 -4.47 -10.44
C ALA A 238 -12.87 -4.59 -11.83
N ILE A 239 -13.37 -5.48 -12.68
CA ILE A 239 -12.76 -5.88 -13.96
C ILE A 239 -12.38 -4.68 -14.83
N SER A 240 -13.27 -3.69 -14.98
CA SER A 240 -12.99 -2.48 -15.77
C SER A 240 -11.75 -1.74 -15.28
N LEU A 241 -11.58 -1.62 -13.96
CA LEU A 241 -10.40 -0.99 -13.36
C LEU A 241 -9.13 -1.85 -13.54
N LEU A 242 -9.27 -3.17 -13.64
CA LEU A 242 -8.14 -4.05 -13.94
C LEU A 242 -7.60 -3.84 -15.36
N TYR A 243 -8.47 -3.63 -16.35
CA TYR A 243 -8.05 -3.24 -17.69
C TYR A 243 -7.28 -1.91 -17.69
N ALA A 244 -7.82 -0.91 -17.00
CA ALA A 244 -7.13 0.38 -16.82
C ALA A 244 -5.76 0.19 -16.15
N THR A 245 -5.68 -0.66 -15.11
CA THR A 245 -4.43 -0.94 -14.38
C THR A 245 -3.38 -1.58 -15.28
N ALA A 246 -3.75 -2.53 -16.13
CA ALA A 246 -2.83 -3.17 -17.08
C ALA A 246 -2.23 -2.15 -18.06
N VAL A 247 -3.08 -1.29 -18.65
CA VAL A 247 -2.65 -0.25 -19.60
C VAL A 247 -1.76 0.78 -18.90
N GLN A 248 -2.14 1.25 -17.71
CA GLN A 248 -1.35 2.23 -16.95
C GLN A 248 0.00 1.66 -16.50
N GLY A 249 0.04 0.39 -16.09
CA GLY A 249 1.29 -0.31 -15.75
C GLY A 249 2.27 -0.32 -16.93
N GLU A 250 1.78 -0.56 -18.15
CA GLU A 250 2.59 -0.51 -19.38
C GLU A 250 3.10 0.91 -19.69
N TYR A 251 2.31 1.96 -19.41
CA TYR A 251 2.77 3.35 -19.54
C TYR A 251 3.89 3.65 -18.54
N ILE A 252 3.73 3.26 -17.29
CA ILE A 252 4.76 3.48 -16.26
C ILE A 252 6.02 2.67 -16.57
N ALA A 253 5.89 1.42 -17.05
CA ALA A 253 7.03 0.61 -17.44
C ALA A 253 7.84 1.23 -18.60
N ARG A 254 7.16 1.84 -19.59
CA ARG A 254 7.84 2.58 -20.69
C ARG A 254 8.52 3.86 -20.22
N GLU A 255 7.92 4.58 -19.27
CA GLU A 255 8.52 5.76 -18.64
C GLU A 255 9.72 5.39 -17.78
N THR A 256 9.74 4.23 -17.19
CA THR A 256 10.55 3.73 -16.08
C THR A 256 10.22 4.41 -14.74
N ILE A 257 10.31 3.63 -13.65
CA ILE A 257 9.98 4.18 -12.33
C ILE A 257 11.00 5.25 -11.88
N ASP A 258 12.27 5.09 -12.27
CA ASP A 258 13.33 6.04 -11.91
C ASP A 258 13.12 7.40 -12.62
N ALA A 259 12.77 7.39 -13.91
CA ALA A 259 12.42 8.61 -14.63
C ALA A 259 11.16 9.27 -14.06
N ARG A 260 10.20 8.45 -13.61
CA ARG A 260 8.98 8.92 -12.98
C ARG A 260 9.25 9.62 -11.65
N TRP A 261 10.07 9.05 -10.78
CA TRP A 261 10.50 9.70 -9.54
C TRP A 261 11.24 11.02 -9.80
N ALA A 262 12.11 11.04 -10.82
CA ALA A 262 12.90 12.23 -11.14
C ALA A 262 12.05 13.43 -11.61
N ARG A 263 10.86 13.19 -12.20
CA ARG A 263 9.97 14.27 -12.64
C ARG A 263 8.93 14.71 -11.60
N HIS A 264 8.71 13.91 -10.54
CA HIS A 264 7.83 14.28 -9.43
C HIS A 264 8.58 15.06 -8.36
#